data_d5968ab9501b66b0a0342d80e0b24f3c
#
_entry.id   d5968ab9501b66b0a0342d80e0b24f3c
#
_cell.length_a   1.000
_cell.length_b   1.000
_cell.length_c   1.000
_cell.angle_alpha   90.00
_cell.angle_beta   90.00
_cell.angle_gamma   90.00
#
_symmetry.space_group_name_H-M   'P 1'
#
loop_
_entity.id
_entity.type
_entity.pdbx_description
1 polymer ?
#
loop_
_entity_poly.entity_id
_entity_poly.type
_entity_poly.pdbx_seq_one_letter_code
_entity_poly.pdbx_strand_id
1 'polypeptide(L)'
;MRKLIFAFFLIILTLSISPNQIPAETALDVYIDDFYSKSNEASKILKEIETNLKEGSRKNVCSRQREAARLGLLANKSLIKAFEIGGTEPPMEAIKSSQKRWEAILNDC
;
A
#
# COMPACT_ATOMS: atom_id res chain seq x y z
N MET A 1 24.96 -15.76 -34.82
CA MET A 1 25.45 -14.45 -34.41
C MET A 1 24.48 -13.61 -33.62
N ARG A 2 23.24 -13.50 -34.04
CA ARG A 2 22.21 -12.77 -33.28
C ARG A 2 22.01 -13.28 -31.87
N LYS A 3 22.01 -14.60 -31.66
CA LYS A 3 21.84 -15.21 -30.34
C LYS A 3 22.97 -14.92 -29.39
N LEU A 4 24.20 -14.84 -29.88
CA LEU A 4 25.38 -14.51 -29.06
C LEU A 4 25.38 -13.03 -28.64
N ILE A 5 24.99 -12.12 -29.52
CA ILE A 5 24.89 -10.70 -29.24
C ILE A 5 23.77 -10.45 -28.22
N PHE A 6 22.66 -11.17 -28.36
CA PHE A 6 21.52 -11.07 -27.45
C PHE A 6 21.86 -11.57 -26.05
N ALA A 7 22.58 -12.69 -25.96
CA ALA A 7 23.03 -13.23 -24.68
C ALA A 7 24.01 -12.29 -23.98
N PHE A 8 24.92 -11.69 -24.76
CA PHE A 8 25.86 -10.72 -24.26
C PHE A 8 25.17 -9.46 -23.73
N PHE A 9 24.13 -9.00 -24.44
CA PHE A 9 23.33 -7.85 -24.03
C PHE A 9 22.56 -8.12 -22.73
N LEU A 10 22.01 -9.32 -22.58
CA LEU A 10 21.34 -9.75 -21.37
C LEU A 10 22.29 -9.82 -20.17
N ILE A 11 23.51 -10.30 -20.39
CA ILE A 11 24.53 -10.37 -19.33
C ILE A 11 24.93 -8.97 -18.86
N ILE A 12 25.08 -8.03 -19.79
CA ILE A 12 25.38 -6.63 -19.46
C ILE A 12 24.25 -6.00 -18.66
N LEU A 13 22.99 -6.25 -19.04
CA LEU A 13 21.83 -5.76 -18.32
C LEU A 13 21.75 -6.31 -16.90
N THR A 14 22.05 -7.60 -16.71
CA THR A 14 22.06 -8.21 -15.38
C THR A 14 23.20 -7.70 -14.50
N LEU A 15 24.35 -7.40 -15.09
CA LEU A 15 25.51 -6.86 -14.36
C LEU A 15 25.33 -5.38 -13.99
N SER A 16 24.55 -4.63 -14.75
CA SER A 16 24.28 -3.22 -14.47
C SER A 16 23.29 -3.00 -13.34
N ILE A 17 22.53 -4.03 -12.96
CA ILE A 17 21.57 -3.96 -11.85
C ILE A 17 22.26 -4.49 -10.59
N SER A 18 22.61 -3.59 -9.69
CA SER A 18 23.12 -3.97 -8.38
C SER A 18 22.01 -4.64 -7.58
N PRO A 19 22.27 -5.78 -6.88
CA PRO A 19 21.25 -6.45 -6.07
C PRO A 19 20.71 -5.59 -4.92
N ASN A 20 21.40 -4.49 -4.59
CA ASN A 20 20.98 -3.56 -3.53
C ASN A 20 20.27 -2.31 -4.07
N GLN A 21 20.14 -2.20 -5.38
CA GLN A 21 19.46 -1.06 -6.01
C GLN A 21 18.18 -1.52 -6.68
N ILE A 22 17.06 -1.06 -6.14
CA ILE A 22 15.76 -1.28 -6.77
C ILE A 22 15.54 -0.10 -7.73
N PRO A 23 15.29 -0.36 -9.03
CA PRO A 23 14.94 0.71 -9.96
C PRO A 23 13.74 1.51 -9.45
N ALA A 24 13.73 2.82 -9.70
CA ALA A 24 12.66 3.70 -9.23
C ALA A 24 11.27 3.23 -9.66
N GLU A 25 11.14 2.72 -10.90
CA GLU A 25 9.88 2.17 -11.40
C GLU A 25 9.41 0.95 -10.60
N THR A 26 10.32 0.06 -10.24
CA THR A 26 10.00 -1.11 -9.42
C THR A 26 9.62 -0.71 -8.01
N ALA A 27 10.34 0.26 -7.42
CA ALA A 27 10.01 0.78 -6.10
C ALA A 27 8.65 1.47 -6.10
N LEU A 28 8.35 2.25 -7.15
CA LEU A 28 7.05 2.89 -7.33
C LEU A 28 5.93 1.85 -7.34
N ASP A 29 6.08 0.79 -8.15
CA ASP A 29 5.10 -0.28 -8.26
C ASP A 29 4.88 -0.99 -6.92
N VAL A 30 5.95 -1.24 -6.16
CA VAL A 30 5.85 -1.87 -4.84
C VAL A 30 5.00 -1.03 -3.89
N TYR A 31 5.20 0.29 -3.85
CA TYR A 31 4.43 1.17 -2.98
C TYR A 31 2.99 1.34 -3.44
N ILE A 32 2.74 1.39 -4.74
CA ILE A 32 1.39 1.44 -5.29
C ILE A 32 0.64 0.15 -4.96
N ASP A 33 1.24 -1.00 -5.19
CA ASP A 33 0.66 -2.30 -4.88
C ASP A 33 0.37 -2.44 -3.38
N ASP A 34 1.31 -1.99 -2.55
CA ASP A 34 1.14 -1.99 -1.10
C ASP A 34 -0.03 -1.11 -0.66
N PHE A 35 -0.14 0.08 -1.24
CA PHE A 35 -1.27 0.98 -0.99
C PHE A 35 -2.61 0.30 -1.31
N TYR A 36 -2.74 -0.28 -2.49
CA TYR A 36 -3.99 -0.94 -2.89
C TYR A 36 -4.28 -2.17 -2.05
N SER A 37 -3.28 -2.99 -1.79
CA SER A 37 -3.42 -4.20 -0.99
C SER A 37 -3.92 -3.88 0.42
N LYS A 38 -3.28 -2.92 1.09
CA LYS A 38 -3.66 -2.51 2.45
C LYS A 38 -5.01 -1.82 2.49
N SER A 39 -5.30 -0.96 1.50
CA SER A 39 -6.59 -0.29 1.39
C SER A 39 -7.74 -1.29 1.20
N ASN A 40 -7.54 -2.26 0.33
CA ASN A 40 -8.54 -3.31 0.07
C ASN A 40 -8.76 -4.18 1.30
N GLU A 41 -7.70 -4.54 1.99
CA GLU A 41 -7.79 -5.32 3.22
C GLU A 41 -8.53 -4.55 4.32
N ALA A 42 -8.22 -3.27 4.50
CA ALA A 42 -8.91 -2.41 5.45
C ALA A 42 -10.41 -2.32 5.13
N SER A 43 -10.76 -2.12 3.86
CA SER A 43 -12.16 -2.06 3.42
C SER A 43 -12.89 -3.38 3.65
N LYS A 44 -12.22 -4.49 3.39
CA LYS A 44 -12.77 -5.83 3.61
C LYS A 44 -13.09 -6.05 5.09
N ILE A 45 -12.18 -5.66 5.97
CA ILE A 45 -12.39 -5.76 7.42
C ILE A 45 -13.58 -4.93 7.86
N LEU A 46 -13.71 -3.69 7.36
CA LEU A 46 -14.85 -2.83 7.69
C LEU A 46 -16.17 -3.44 7.22
N LYS A 47 -16.21 -4.09 6.06
CA LYS A 47 -17.39 -4.80 5.57
C LYS A 47 -17.74 -5.99 6.43
N GLU A 48 -16.75 -6.75 6.89
CA GLU A 48 -16.95 -7.86 7.80
C GLU A 48 -17.56 -7.38 9.14
N ILE A 49 -17.06 -6.27 9.67
CA ILE A 49 -17.59 -5.65 10.88
C ILE A 49 -19.05 -5.25 10.66
N GLU A 50 -19.36 -4.59 9.56
CA GLU A 50 -20.72 -4.18 9.23
C GLU A 50 -21.66 -5.38 9.17
N THR A 51 -21.25 -6.45 8.49
CA THR A 51 -22.02 -7.69 8.40
C THR A 51 -22.26 -8.30 9.78
N ASN A 52 -21.20 -8.39 10.60
CA ASN A 52 -21.31 -8.93 11.94
C ASN A 52 -22.27 -8.12 12.84
N LEU A 53 -22.22 -6.80 12.74
CA LEU A 53 -23.11 -5.92 13.48
C LEU A 53 -24.58 -6.09 13.06
N LYS A 54 -24.85 -6.26 11.77
CA LYS A 54 -26.18 -6.53 11.24
C LYS A 54 -26.72 -7.87 11.76
N GLU A 55 -25.84 -8.84 11.95
CA GLU A 55 -26.20 -10.14 12.51
C GLU A 55 -26.26 -10.14 14.04
N GLY A 56 -26.03 -9.00 14.67
CA GLY A 56 -26.08 -8.84 16.12
C GLY A 56 -24.81 -9.25 16.85
N SER A 57 -23.75 -9.58 16.14
CA SER A 57 -22.46 -9.95 16.73
C SER A 57 -21.57 -8.73 16.92
N ARG A 58 -21.16 -8.48 18.16
CA ARG A 58 -20.20 -7.42 18.51
C ARG A 58 -18.83 -7.98 18.89
N LYS A 59 -18.64 -9.27 18.69
CA LYS A 59 -17.39 -9.93 19.05
C LYS A 59 -16.23 -9.41 18.21
N ASN A 60 -15.16 -9.00 18.88
CA ASN A 60 -13.92 -8.53 18.23
C ASN A 60 -14.08 -7.29 17.35
N VAL A 61 -15.17 -6.55 17.46
CA VAL A 61 -15.40 -5.35 16.62
C VAL A 61 -14.29 -4.33 16.82
N CYS A 62 -13.97 -3.95 18.06
CA CYS A 62 -12.91 -2.98 18.34
C CYS A 62 -11.54 -3.44 17.85
N SER A 63 -11.18 -4.69 18.06
CA SER A 63 -9.91 -5.26 17.61
C SER A 63 -9.80 -5.20 16.09
N ARG A 64 -10.85 -5.61 15.38
CA ARG A 64 -10.89 -5.60 13.92
C ARG A 64 -10.91 -4.17 13.38
N GLN A 65 -11.63 -3.28 14.03
CA GLN A 65 -11.69 -1.87 13.68
C GLN A 65 -10.32 -1.20 13.76
N ARG A 66 -9.57 -1.47 14.81
CA ARG A 66 -8.19 -0.99 14.95
C ARG A 66 -7.27 -1.55 13.88
N GLU A 67 -7.42 -2.83 13.55
CA GLU A 67 -6.66 -3.46 12.48
C GLU A 67 -6.91 -2.77 11.15
N ALA A 68 -8.16 -2.54 10.79
CA ALA A 68 -8.53 -1.82 9.58
C ALA A 68 -7.92 -0.41 9.55
N ALA A 69 -8.01 0.31 10.67
CA ALA A 69 -7.48 1.66 10.77
C ALA A 69 -5.96 1.70 10.60
N ARG A 70 -5.24 0.77 11.21
CA ARG A 70 -3.78 0.66 11.05
C ARG A 70 -3.40 0.38 9.61
N LEU A 71 -4.11 -0.52 8.95
CA LEU A 71 -3.89 -0.81 7.53
C LEU A 71 -4.15 0.42 6.66
N GLY A 72 -5.24 1.14 6.92
CA GLY A 72 -5.56 2.38 6.22
C GLY A 72 -4.48 3.44 6.38
N LEU A 73 -3.96 3.62 7.59
CA LEU A 73 -2.87 4.57 7.87
C LEU A 73 -1.57 4.15 7.17
N LEU A 74 -1.24 2.87 7.19
CA LEU A 74 -0.07 2.35 6.49
C LEU A 74 -0.22 2.49 4.97
N ALA A 75 -1.43 2.26 4.43
CA ALA A 75 -1.71 2.48 3.03
C ALA A 75 -1.42 3.94 2.63
N ASN A 76 -1.84 4.89 3.44
CA ASN A 76 -1.57 6.31 3.18
C ASN A 76 -0.07 6.62 3.15
N LYS A 77 0.73 6.00 4.02
CA LYS A 77 2.18 6.16 4.01
C LYS A 77 2.80 5.63 2.72
N SER A 78 2.35 4.48 2.25
CA SER A 78 2.81 3.91 0.98
C SER A 78 2.43 4.80 -0.20
N LEU A 79 1.25 5.40 -0.18
CA LEU A 79 0.82 6.34 -1.20
C LEU A 79 1.72 7.57 -1.26
N ILE A 80 2.05 8.16 -0.12
CA ILE A 80 2.98 9.30 -0.05
C ILE A 80 4.33 8.92 -0.62
N LYS A 81 4.86 7.75 -0.25
CA LYS A 81 6.13 7.24 -0.78
C LYS A 81 6.09 7.07 -2.30
N ALA A 82 4.99 6.56 -2.84
CA ALA A 82 4.82 6.42 -4.28
C ALA A 82 4.91 7.77 -5.00
N PHE A 83 4.24 8.80 -4.47
CA PHE A 83 4.31 10.15 -5.02
C PHE A 83 5.73 10.73 -4.94
N GLU A 84 6.42 10.55 -3.82
CA GLU A 84 7.80 11.00 -3.65
C GLU A 84 8.73 10.37 -4.68
N ILE A 85 8.62 9.06 -4.88
CA ILE A 85 9.43 8.31 -5.85
C ILE A 85 9.11 8.76 -7.27
N GLY A 86 7.83 8.99 -7.56
CA GLY A 86 7.38 9.47 -8.87
C GLY A 86 7.73 10.92 -9.16
N GLY A 87 8.25 11.66 -8.19
CA GLY A 87 8.64 13.06 -8.35
C GLY A 87 7.46 14.03 -8.47
N THR A 88 6.28 13.62 -8.02
CA THR A 88 5.06 14.42 -8.07
C THR A 88 4.62 14.74 -6.64
N GLU A 89 4.05 15.92 -6.43
CA GLU A 89 3.51 16.27 -5.11
C GLU A 89 2.30 15.39 -4.79
N PRO A 90 2.27 14.77 -3.59
CA PRO A 90 1.09 14.02 -3.17
C PRO A 90 -0.12 14.95 -2.91
N PRO A 91 -1.35 14.47 -3.15
CA PRO A 91 -2.56 15.23 -2.84
C PRO A 91 -2.80 15.26 -1.32
N MET A 92 -2.05 16.08 -0.62
CA MET A 92 -1.99 16.08 0.84
C MET A 92 -3.30 16.36 1.53
N GLU A 93 -4.18 17.18 0.93
CA GLU A 93 -5.50 17.43 1.54
C GLU A 93 -6.35 16.17 1.59
N ALA A 94 -6.39 15.42 0.48
CA ALA A 94 -7.10 14.15 0.42
C ALA A 94 -6.49 13.11 1.36
N ILE A 95 -5.17 13.05 1.41
CA ILE A 95 -4.45 12.10 2.28
C ILE A 95 -4.68 12.45 3.75
N LYS A 96 -4.60 13.71 4.13
CA LYS A 96 -4.88 14.16 5.51
C LYS A 96 -6.33 13.89 5.91
N SER A 97 -7.27 14.10 5.01
CA SER A 97 -8.68 13.78 5.25
C SER A 97 -8.87 12.28 5.49
N SER A 98 -8.26 11.45 4.67
CA SER A 98 -8.26 9.99 4.86
C SER A 98 -7.61 9.59 6.18
N GLN A 99 -6.47 10.20 6.51
CA GLN A 99 -5.75 9.94 7.74
C GLN A 99 -6.60 10.26 8.98
N LYS A 100 -7.28 11.40 8.97
CA LYS A 100 -8.19 11.78 10.07
C LYS A 100 -9.32 10.77 10.24
N ARG A 101 -9.88 10.27 9.15
CA ARG A 101 -10.94 9.25 9.23
C ARG A 101 -10.42 7.94 9.85
N TRP A 102 -9.24 7.49 9.43
CA TRP A 102 -8.65 6.28 10.00
C TRP A 102 -8.27 6.48 11.47
N GLU A 103 -7.73 7.63 11.84
CA GLU A 103 -7.42 7.96 13.23
C GLU A 103 -8.69 7.99 14.10
N ALA A 104 -9.77 8.55 13.58
CA ALA A 104 -11.06 8.54 14.28
C ALA A 104 -11.55 7.10 14.52
N ILE A 105 -11.46 6.25 13.51
CA ILE A 105 -11.82 4.83 13.63
C ILE A 105 -10.92 4.13 14.67
N LEU A 106 -9.62 4.42 14.64
CA LEU A 106 -8.66 3.86 15.58
C LEU A 106 -8.99 4.25 17.04
N ASN A 107 -9.39 5.49 17.25
CA ASN A 107 -9.63 6.05 18.58
C ASN A 107 -11.06 5.85 19.09
N ASP A 108 -11.97 5.40 18.25
CA ASP A 108 -13.38 5.25 18.56
C ASP A 108 -13.69 4.00 19.40
N CYS A 109 -12.67 3.26 19.71
CA CYS A 109 -12.77 2.11 20.61
C CYS A 109 -12.05 2.38 21.94
#